data_85585869c8c1a93a492a1ed5abc6b31b
#
_entry.id   85585869c8c1a93a492a1ed5abc6b31b
#
_cell.length_a   1.000
_cell.length_b   1.000
_cell.length_c   1.000
_cell.angle_alpha   90.00
_cell.angle_beta   90.00
_cell.angle_gamma   90.00
#
_symmetry.space_group_name_H-M   'P 1'
#
loop_
_entity.id
_entity.type
_entity.pdbx_description
1 polymer ?
#
loop_
_entity_poly.entity_id
_entity_poly.type
_entity_poly.pdbx_seq_one_letter_code
_entity_poly.pdbx_strand_id
1 'polypeptide(L)'
;MKKILVLIMCLALVMSVLAGCGKGSEQAPGGGGGAAAGDLKTGFAVITSVAKSADAGENNGLAQIDSTVAAVTVDPQGKIVNVAFDAVQTKINFTAEGKIVTPLEEVRTKQELKTEYGMIKNSGIGKEWNEQADAFANYVKGKTIAEVKGMALTESGAPADAELASSVTMHVTDLIAVLEKAVNNAQSLGAKSGDKLGLGIVTTTDKSADATADKDGVAQAYSTYTVVTVGADGKITSCIIDASQSDVKFNASGKITTDLQNPNLQTKNELGDKYDMRKASGIGKEWNEQAAAFAAYVKGKTISEVKGISLNEEGRPAEAELASSVTIHVTDFITVLEKASQNAK
;
A
#
# COMPACT_ATOMS: atom_id res chain seq x y z
N MET A 1 -19.42 0.42 -64.32
CA MET A 1 -20.11 1.54 -65.00
C MET A 1 -20.19 2.69 -64.03
N LYS A 2 -19.66 3.81 -64.48
CA LYS A 2 -19.93 5.19 -64.11
C LYS A 2 -19.59 5.60 -62.67
N LYS A 3 -18.48 6.30 -62.41
CA LYS A 3 -18.03 7.66 -62.77
C LYS A 3 -18.48 8.70 -61.74
N ILE A 4 -17.48 9.39 -61.15
CA ILE A 4 -17.25 10.86 -61.28
C ILE A 4 -17.88 11.63 -60.09
N LEU A 5 -17.34 12.68 -59.42
CA LEU A 5 -16.21 13.62 -59.59
C LEU A 5 -16.18 14.53 -58.35
N VAL A 6 -15.05 14.79 -57.79
CA VAL A 6 -14.37 16.08 -57.53
C VAL A 6 -15.27 17.30 -57.24
N LEU A 7 -15.01 18.03 -56.13
CA LEU A 7 -14.67 19.46 -56.22
C LEU A 7 -13.97 20.00 -54.97
N ILE A 8 -12.90 20.71 -55.24
CA ILE A 8 -12.01 21.57 -54.46
C ILE A 8 -12.62 22.95 -54.36
N MET A 9 -12.44 23.71 -53.26
CA MET A 9 -12.23 25.15 -53.22
C MET A 9 -11.99 25.60 -51.77
N CYS A 10 -10.81 25.95 -51.35
CA CYS A 10 -9.96 27.14 -51.44
C CYS A 10 -10.51 28.39 -50.76
N LEU A 11 -9.64 28.89 -49.86
CA LEU A 11 -9.24 30.29 -49.58
C LEU A 11 -10.17 31.17 -48.73
N ALA A 12 -9.74 31.75 -47.62
CA ALA A 12 -8.98 33.00 -47.59
C ALA A 12 -8.49 33.37 -46.17
N LEU A 13 -7.29 33.82 -46.16
CA LEU A 13 -6.51 34.51 -45.12
C LEU A 13 -7.19 35.84 -44.70
N VAL A 14 -7.08 36.20 -43.41
CA VAL A 14 -6.94 37.60 -43.00
C VAL A 14 -5.89 37.70 -41.90
N MET A 15 -4.75 38.29 -42.23
CA MET A 15 -3.75 38.80 -41.28
C MET A 15 -4.23 40.14 -40.70
N SER A 16 -4.00 40.34 -39.42
CA SER A 16 -3.84 41.68 -38.85
C SER A 16 -2.68 41.68 -37.88
N VAL A 17 -1.62 42.32 -38.32
CA VAL A 17 -0.41 42.64 -37.55
C VAL A 17 -0.70 43.94 -36.80
N LEU A 18 -0.40 43.97 -35.50
CA LEU A 18 -0.13 45.20 -34.78
C LEU A 18 1.11 45.04 -33.94
N ALA A 19 2.15 45.78 -34.32
CA ALA A 19 3.42 45.90 -33.65
C ALA A 19 3.28 46.79 -32.40
N GLY A 20 3.93 46.39 -31.32
CA GLY A 20 4.16 47.20 -30.13
C GLY A 20 5.53 46.89 -29.56
N CYS A 21 6.49 47.79 -29.81
CA CYS A 21 7.85 47.74 -29.22
C CYS A 21 7.83 48.03 -27.72
N GLY A 22 8.57 47.24 -26.92
CA GLY A 22 8.89 47.54 -25.51
C GLY A 22 10.07 46.71 -25.06
N LYS A 23 11.18 47.37 -24.84
CA LYS A 23 12.55 47.05 -24.42
C LYS A 23 12.80 45.78 -23.61
N GLY A 24 13.93 45.14 -23.96
CA GLY A 24 14.49 43.96 -23.37
C GLY A 24 15.00 44.12 -21.95
N SER A 25 15.01 42.98 -21.28
CA SER A 25 16.01 42.60 -20.28
C SER A 25 16.36 41.14 -20.56
N GLU A 26 17.61 40.88 -20.88
CA GLU A 26 18.20 39.56 -21.00
C GLU A 26 18.09 38.83 -19.65
N GLN A 27 17.45 37.68 -19.63
CA GLN A 27 17.52 36.73 -18.53
C GLN A 27 18.08 35.42 -19.07
N ALA A 28 19.20 35.00 -18.47
CA ALA A 28 19.95 33.80 -18.76
C ALA A 28 19.10 32.53 -18.71
N PRO A 29 19.45 31.46 -19.44
CA PRO A 29 18.73 30.19 -19.40
C PRO A 29 19.06 29.44 -18.13
N GLY A 30 18.21 29.58 -17.12
CA GLY A 30 18.17 28.72 -15.94
C GLY A 30 17.25 27.53 -16.22
N GLY A 31 17.85 26.35 -16.41
CA GLY A 31 17.12 25.11 -16.58
C GLY A 31 16.31 24.74 -15.34
N GLY A 32 15.19 24.12 -15.55
CA GLY A 32 14.31 23.56 -14.55
C GLY A 32 12.86 23.71 -14.96
N GLY A 33 12.43 22.96 -15.96
CA GLY A 33 11.03 22.84 -16.28
C GLY A 33 10.30 22.20 -15.09
N GLY A 34 9.83 23.02 -14.16
CA GLY A 34 8.84 22.61 -13.18
C GLY A 34 7.58 22.18 -13.94
N ALA A 35 7.27 20.91 -13.94
CA ALA A 35 5.96 20.43 -14.37
C ALA A 35 4.92 21.25 -13.59
N ALA A 36 3.92 21.79 -14.29
CA ALA A 36 2.78 22.44 -13.68
C ALA A 36 2.26 21.52 -12.56
N ALA A 37 2.00 22.10 -11.38
CA ALA A 37 1.50 21.37 -10.21
C ALA A 37 0.17 20.70 -10.60
N GLY A 38 0.27 19.46 -11.10
CA GLY A 38 -0.86 18.62 -11.46
C GLY A 38 -1.28 17.81 -10.24
N ASP A 39 -2.56 17.45 -10.20
CA ASP A 39 -3.07 16.53 -9.21
C ASP A 39 -2.38 15.18 -9.37
N LEU A 40 -1.88 14.63 -8.27
CA LEU A 40 -1.29 13.29 -8.24
C LEU A 40 -2.39 12.24 -8.00
N LYS A 41 -2.15 11.02 -8.49
CA LYS A 41 -2.93 9.85 -8.09
C LYS A 41 -2.23 9.15 -6.94
N THR A 42 -3.02 8.67 -5.96
CA THR A 42 -2.53 7.87 -4.83
C THR A 42 -2.90 6.42 -5.06
N GLY A 43 -1.92 5.52 -4.94
CA GLY A 43 -2.09 4.09 -5.11
C GLY A 43 -1.59 3.30 -3.90
N PHE A 44 -2.18 2.12 -3.72
CA PHE A 44 -1.87 1.20 -2.65
C PHE A 44 -2.02 -0.24 -3.12
N ALA A 45 -1.15 -1.12 -2.64
CA ALA A 45 -1.29 -2.55 -2.83
C ALA A 45 -0.61 -3.35 -1.73
N VAL A 46 -1.13 -4.55 -1.54
CA VAL A 46 -0.55 -5.62 -0.71
C VAL A 46 -0.44 -6.88 -1.57
N ILE A 47 0.65 -7.62 -1.40
CA ILE A 47 0.80 -8.99 -1.89
C ILE A 47 1.18 -9.85 -0.68
N THR A 48 0.35 -10.83 -0.38
CA THR A 48 0.54 -11.74 0.75
C THR A 48 0.87 -13.15 0.26
N SER A 49 1.77 -13.83 0.96
CA SER A 49 2.17 -15.21 0.71
C SER A 49 2.16 -16.02 2.00
N VAL A 50 1.70 -17.26 1.92
CA VAL A 50 1.77 -18.26 3.00
C VAL A 50 2.64 -19.47 2.62
N ALA A 51 3.32 -19.39 1.50
CA ALA A 51 4.05 -20.51 0.89
C ALA A 51 5.21 -21.07 1.75
N LYS A 52 5.69 -20.32 2.75
CA LYS A 52 6.74 -20.76 3.68
C LYS A 52 6.21 -21.47 4.92
N SER A 53 4.89 -21.68 4.99
CA SER A 53 4.29 -22.45 6.08
C SER A 53 4.64 -23.93 5.95
N ALA A 54 4.78 -24.60 7.10
CA ALA A 54 5.19 -26.01 7.16
C ALA A 54 4.45 -26.75 8.29
N ASP A 55 4.13 -28.00 8.04
CA ASP A 55 3.55 -28.92 9.02
C ASP A 55 4.41 -29.08 10.26
N ALA A 56 3.79 -29.38 11.39
CA ALA A 56 4.48 -29.89 12.55
C ALA A 56 4.89 -31.38 12.35
N GLY A 57 6.00 -31.75 12.97
CA GLY A 57 6.56 -33.10 12.96
C GLY A 57 7.40 -33.30 14.21
N GLU A 58 8.68 -33.65 14.06
CA GLU A 58 9.64 -33.66 15.19
C GLU A 58 9.85 -32.24 15.75
N ASN A 59 9.71 -31.22 14.91
CA ASN A 59 9.73 -29.81 15.29
C ASN A 59 8.33 -29.22 15.20
N ASN A 60 8.14 -28.07 15.84
CA ASN A 60 6.91 -27.30 15.70
C ASN A 60 6.65 -26.95 14.24
N GLY A 61 5.38 -26.97 13.84
CA GLY A 61 4.92 -26.42 12.60
C GLY A 61 5.08 -24.90 12.57
N LEU A 62 5.05 -24.34 11.39
CA LEU A 62 5.16 -22.91 11.14
C LEU A 62 4.01 -22.45 10.24
N ALA A 63 3.18 -21.56 10.72
CA ALA A 63 2.33 -20.73 9.89
C ALA A 63 3.06 -19.41 9.63
N GLN A 64 3.53 -19.19 8.41
CA GLN A 64 4.20 -17.96 8.02
C GLN A 64 3.35 -17.19 7.01
N ILE A 65 3.04 -15.95 7.36
CA ILE A 65 2.25 -15.02 6.54
C ILE A 65 3.14 -13.81 6.26
N ASP A 66 3.61 -13.71 5.02
CA ASP A 66 4.48 -12.62 4.54
C ASP A 66 3.66 -11.66 3.70
N SER A 67 3.50 -10.40 4.12
CA SER A 67 2.82 -9.34 3.37
C SER A 67 3.83 -8.28 2.93
N THR A 68 3.96 -8.06 1.63
CA THR A 68 4.75 -6.98 1.03
C THR A 68 3.79 -5.87 0.59
N VAL A 69 4.11 -4.63 0.94
CA VAL A 69 3.20 -3.48 0.83
C VAL A 69 3.87 -2.33 0.09
N ALA A 70 3.13 -1.68 -0.80
CA ALA A 70 3.55 -0.45 -1.45
C ALA A 70 2.46 0.62 -1.40
N ALA A 71 2.87 1.83 -1.04
CA ALA A 71 2.11 3.07 -1.22
C ALA A 71 2.84 3.93 -2.27
N VAL A 72 2.10 4.57 -3.18
CA VAL A 72 2.69 5.33 -4.27
C VAL A 72 1.86 6.58 -4.60
N THR A 73 2.54 7.65 -4.99
CA THR A 73 1.90 8.72 -5.76
C THR A 73 2.49 8.77 -7.17
N VAL A 74 1.62 8.94 -8.16
CA VAL A 74 2.02 9.03 -9.58
C VAL A 74 1.50 10.32 -10.20
N ASP A 75 2.26 10.88 -11.11
CA ASP A 75 1.86 12.06 -11.86
C ASP A 75 0.91 11.68 -13.03
N PRO A 76 0.33 12.66 -13.73
CA PRO A 76 -0.54 12.41 -14.89
C PRO A 76 0.14 11.67 -16.06
N GLN A 77 1.48 11.66 -16.11
CA GLN A 77 2.27 10.95 -17.11
C GLN A 77 2.61 9.51 -16.66
N GLY A 78 2.15 9.09 -15.48
CA GLY A 78 2.39 7.76 -14.91
C GLY A 78 3.77 7.59 -14.30
N LYS A 79 4.50 8.69 -14.03
CA LYS A 79 5.77 8.64 -13.31
C LYS A 79 5.55 8.58 -11.82
N ILE A 80 6.34 7.78 -11.15
CA ILE A 80 6.35 7.64 -9.69
C ILE A 80 6.93 8.91 -9.09
N VAL A 81 6.13 9.62 -8.30
CA VAL A 81 6.55 10.84 -7.58
C VAL A 81 7.10 10.47 -6.21
N ASN A 82 6.30 9.74 -5.42
CA ASN A 82 6.73 9.19 -4.14
C ASN A 82 6.33 7.72 -4.05
N VAL A 83 7.11 6.96 -3.29
CA VAL A 83 6.80 5.58 -2.95
C VAL A 83 7.31 5.25 -1.55
N ALA A 84 6.56 4.44 -0.84
CA ALA A 84 6.97 3.83 0.42
C ALA A 84 6.75 2.32 0.33
N PHE A 85 7.77 1.55 0.67
CA PHE A 85 7.70 0.10 0.81
C PHE A 85 7.75 -0.30 2.27
N ASP A 86 6.98 -1.30 2.63
CA ASP A 86 7.09 -1.99 3.91
C ASP A 86 6.76 -3.47 3.76
N ALA A 87 7.03 -4.27 4.78
CA ALA A 87 6.65 -5.66 4.81
C ALA A 87 6.41 -6.13 6.25
N VAL A 88 5.44 -7.03 6.39
CA VAL A 88 5.17 -7.72 7.66
C VAL A 88 5.46 -9.20 7.47
N GLN A 89 6.19 -9.78 8.40
CA GLN A 89 6.47 -11.21 8.44
C GLN A 89 5.91 -11.80 9.73
N THR A 90 4.70 -12.33 9.66
CA THR A 90 4.05 -12.99 10.78
C THR A 90 4.45 -14.45 10.82
N LYS A 91 4.93 -14.92 11.96
CA LYS A 91 5.32 -16.31 12.20
C LYS A 91 4.62 -16.82 13.46
N ILE A 92 3.79 -17.82 13.30
CA ILE A 92 3.08 -18.47 14.39
C ILE A 92 3.45 -19.95 14.38
N ASN A 93 4.13 -20.41 15.45
CA ASN A 93 4.49 -21.81 15.60
C ASN A 93 3.38 -22.56 16.35
N PHE A 94 3.19 -23.82 15.97
CA PHE A 94 2.23 -24.73 16.61
C PHE A 94 2.81 -26.13 16.75
N THR A 95 2.37 -26.87 17.79
CA THR A 95 2.84 -28.22 18.07
C THR A 95 2.20 -29.28 17.15
N ALA A 96 2.69 -30.52 17.23
CA ALA A 96 2.09 -31.67 16.58
C ALA A 96 0.65 -31.97 17.06
N GLU A 97 0.26 -31.46 18.22
CA GLU A 97 -1.11 -31.56 18.77
C GLU A 97 -1.97 -30.33 18.42
N GLY A 98 -1.49 -29.48 17.49
CA GLY A 98 -2.21 -28.29 17.03
C GLY A 98 -2.35 -27.19 18.08
N LYS A 99 -1.36 -27.04 18.98
CA LYS A 99 -1.33 -25.98 20.00
C LYS A 99 -0.39 -24.86 19.57
N ILE A 100 -0.87 -23.63 19.59
CA ILE A 100 -0.05 -22.45 19.32
C ILE A 100 0.92 -22.25 20.47
N VAL A 101 2.19 -22.01 20.14
CA VAL A 101 3.27 -21.78 21.11
C VAL A 101 3.94 -20.40 20.96
N THR A 102 3.61 -19.66 19.90
CA THR A 102 4.06 -18.29 19.73
C THR A 102 3.15 -17.34 20.52
N PRO A 103 3.70 -16.38 21.29
CA PRO A 103 2.89 -15.32 21.89
C PRO A 103 2.08 -14.57 20.81
N LEU A 104 0.80 -14.35 21.10
CA LEU A 104 -0.11 -13.62 20.19
C LEU A 104 -0.08 -12.14 20.55
N GLU A 105 0.48 -11.33 19.65
CA GLU A 105 0.74 -9.91 19.89
C GLU A 105 0.73 -9.12 18.58
N GLU A 106 0.94 -7.81 18.68
CA GLU A 106 1.18 -6.95 17.52
C GLU A 106 2.51 -7.32 16.87
N VAL A 107 2.49 -7.48 15.53
CA VAL A 107 3.67 -7.81 14.73
C VAL A 107 4.22 -6.54 14.09
N ARG A 108 5.44 -6.16 14.46
CA ARG A 108 6.12 -5.00 13.89
C ARG A 108 6.53 -5.26 12.43
N THR A 109 6.43 -4.21 11.63
CA THR A 109 6.86 -4.24 10.23
C THR A 109 8.40 -4.25 10.12
N LYS A 110 8.93 -4.56 8.94
CA LYS A 110 10.38 -4.51 8.71
C LYS A 110 10.94 -3.09 8.79
N GLN A 111 10.16 -2.08 8.40
CA GLN A 111 10.54 -0.67 8.59
C GLN A 111 10.66 -0.29 10.06
N GLU A 112 9.83 -0.86 10.93
CA GLU A 112 9.86 -0.61 12.38
C GLU A 112 10.94 -1.42 13.10
N LEU A 113 11.19 -2.64 12.66
CA LEU A 113 12.21 -3.52 13.23
C LEU A 113 13.63 -2.96 13.02
N LYS A 114 13.88 -2.35 11.87
CA LYS A 114 15.21 -1.79 11.54
C LYS A 114 16.32 -2.83 11.80
N THR A 115 17.26 -2.50 12.68
CA THR A 115 18.38 -3.39 13.06
C THR A 115 17.93 -4.66 13.80
N GLU A 116 16.74 -4.69 14.41
CA GLU A 116 16.19 -5.88 15.06
C GLU A 116 15.73 -6.92 14.03
N TYR A 117 15.47 -6.53 12.77
CA TYR A 117 15.21 -7.48 11.70
C TYR A 117 16.43 -8.37 11.41
N GLY A 118 17.63 -7.84 11.61
CA GLY A 118 18.88 -8.58 11.62
C GLY A 118 19.38 -9.03 10.25
N MET A 119 18.96 -8.37 9.17
CA MET A 119 19.43 -8.70 7.81
C MET A 119 20.90 -8.31 7.59
N ILE A 120 21.41 -7.35 8.34
CA ILE A 120 22.77 -6.84 8.19
C ILE A 120 23.84 -7.93 8.19
N LYS A 121 23.63 -9.01 8.96
CA LYS A 121 24.56 -10.15 9.06
C LYS A 121 24.68 -10.95 7.76
N ASN A 122 23.63 -10.91 6.93
CA ASN A 122 23.55 -11.63 5.67
C ASN A 122 23.60 -10.68 4.45
N SER A 123 23.72 -9.38 4.70
CA SER A 123 23.81 -8.36 3.66
C SER A 123 25.25 -8.16 3.21
N GLY A 124 25.55 -8.41 1.93
CA GLY A 124 26.88 -8.18 1.35
C GLY A 124 27.37 -6.73 1.41
N ILE A 125 26.49 -5.78 1.69
CA ILE A 125 26.78 -4.34 1.79
C ILE A 125 26.57 -3.79 3.21
N GLY A 126 26.30 -4.66 4.21
CA GLY A 126 26.13 -4.26 5.61
C GLY A 126 24.91 -3.35 5.87
N LYS A 127 23.85 -3.45 5.08
CA LYS A 127 22.62 -2.67 5.25
C LYS A 127 21.43 -3.55 5.62
N GLU A 128 20.56 -3.00 6.47
CA GLU A 128 19.29 -3.62 6.83
C GLU A 128 18.24 -3.54 5.71
N TRP A 129 17.15 -4.29 5.86
CA TRP A 129 16.06 -4.35 4.90
C TRP A 129 15.43 -2.96 4.65
N ASN A 130 15.17 -2.22 5.71
CA ASN A 130 14.58 -0.89 5.62
C ASN A 130 15.47 0.10 4.85
N GLU A 131 16.77 0.05 5.05
CA GLU A 131 17.73 0.90 4.33
C GLU A 131 17.77 0.56 2.83
N GLN A 132 17.73 -0.73 2.49
CA GLN A 132 17.71 -1.18 1.10
C GLN A 132 16.36 -0.91 0.43
N ALA A 133 15.25 -1.07 1.14
CA ALA A 133 13.90 -0.72 0.65
C ALA A 133 13.78 0.79 0.37
N ASP A 134 14.29 1.63 1.25
CA ASP A 134 14.33 3.09 1.07
C ASP A 134 15.25 3.49 -0.11
N ALA A 135 16.38 2.83 -0.28
CA ALA A 135 17.27 3.05 -1.43
C ALA A 135 16.56 2.67 -2.76
N PHE A 136 15.86 1.54 -2.78
CA PHE A 136 15.07 1.13 -3.94
C PHE A 136 13.90 2.09 -4.20
N ALA A 137 13.21 2.54 -3.16
CA ALA A 137 12.16 3.56 -3.25
C ALA A 137 12.69 4.86 -3.90
N ASN A 138 13.87 5.30 -3.52
CA ASN A 138 14.49 6.49 -4.13
C ASN A 138 14.90 6.26 -5.59
N TYR A 139 15.37 5.06 -5.93
CA TYR A 139 15.75 4.72 -7.31
C TYR A 139 14.58 4.73 -8.29
N VAL A 140 13.38 4.31 -7.86
CA VAL A 140 12.20 4.23 -8.73
C VAL A 140 11.50 5.57 -8.92
N LYS A 141 11.78 6.60 -8.12
CA LYS A 141 11.21 7.95 -8.30
C LYS A 141 11.60 8.54 -9.66
N GLY A 142 10.64 9.20 -10.31
CA GLY A 142 10.77 9.76 -11.65
C GLY A 142 10.66 8.76 -12.80
N LYS A 143 10.58 7.46 -12.51
CA LYS A 143 10.40 6.38 -13.49
C LYS A 143 8.92 6.01 -13.62
N THR A 144 8.56 5.49 -14.77
CA THR A 144 7.28 4.78 -14.97
C THR A 144 7.41 3.34 -14.50
N ILE A 145 6.29 2.67 -14.25
CA ILE A 145 6.34 1.24 -13.85
C ILE A 145 6.92 0.35 -14.96
N ALA A 146 6.76 0.73 -16.23
CA ALA A 146 7.37 0.01 -17.35
C ALA A 146 8.90 0.07 -17.31
N GLU A 147 9.48 1.23 -16.97
CA GLU A 147 10.93 1.40 -16.80
C GLU A 147 11.44 0.61 -15.58
N VAL A 148 10.70 0.58 -14.47
CA VAL A 148 11.06 -0.20 -13.29
C VAL A 148 11.04 -1.70 -13.59
N LYS A 149 10.03 -2.19 -14.31
CA LYS A 149 9.94 -3.61 -14.73
C LYS A 149 11.01 -3.99 -15.75
N GLY A 150 11.48 -3.04 -16.54
CA GLY A 150 12.53 -3.23 -17.53
C GLY A 150 13.96 -3.22 -16.96
N MET A 151 14.14 -3.00 -15.65
CA MET A 151 15.46 -3.01 -15.03
C MET A 151 16.12 -4.39 -15.09
N ALA A 152 17.45 -4.41 -15.27
CA ALA A 152 18.18 -5.66 -15.24
C ALA A 152 18.27 -6.22 -13.81
N LEU A 153 17.92 -7.50 -13.66
CA LEU A 153 18.03 -8.24 -12.40
C LEU A 153 18.99 -9.42 -12.57
N THR A 154 19.61 -9.83 -11.48
CA THR A 154 20.36 -11.08 -11.38
C THR A 154 19.40 -12.27 -11.39
N GLU A 155 19.91 -13.50 -11.54
CA GLU A 155 19.10 -14.72 -11.41
C GLU A 155 18.36 -14.83 -10.08
N SER A 156 18.93 -14.25 -9.02
CA SER A 156 18.30 -14.21 -7.69
C SER A 156 17.27 -13.09 -7.53
N GLY A 157 17.03 -12.26 -8.57
CA GLY A 157 16.08 -11.14 -8.49
C GLY A 157 16.61 -9.89 -7.79
N ALA A 158 17.91 -9.80 -7.52
CA ALA A 158 18.56 -8.57 -7.04
C ALA A 158 18.90 -7.64 -8.22
N PRO A 159 19.03 -6.32 -8.01
CA PRO A 159 19.49 -5.42 -9.08
C PRO A 159 20.83 -5.83 -9.66
N ALA A 160 20.95 -5.84 -11.00
CA ALA A 160 22.20 -6.13 -11.72
C ALA A 160 23.00 -4.86 -12.07
N ASP A 161 22.34 -3.68 -12.05
CA ASP A 161 23.02 -2.40 -12.24
C ASP A 161 23.95 -2.09 -11.07
N ALA A 162 25.21 -1.76 -11.36
CA ALA A 162 26.26 -1.60 -10.33
C ALA A 162 26.00 -0.44 -9.38
N GLU A 163 25.37 0.66 -9.84
CA GLU A 163 25.07 1.82 -9.01
C GLU A 163 24.00 1.44 -7.97
N LEU A 164 22.89 0.84 -8.42
CA LEU A 164 21.84 0.38 -7.51
C LEU A 164 22.29 -0.78 -6.63
N ALA A 165 23.06 -1.74 -7.15
CA ALA A 165 23.60 -2.86 -6.40
C ALA A 165 24.52 -2.45 -5.25
N SER A 166 25.15 -1.27 -5.32
CA SER A 166 25.90 -0.68 -4.19
C SER A 166 25.03 -0.34 -2.97
N SER A 167 23.72 -0.22 -3.17
CA SER A 167 22.76 0.17 -2.14
C SER A 167 21.66 -0.85 -1.90
N VAL A 168 21.42 -1.76 -2.86
CA VAL A 168 20.34 -2.76 -2.82
C VAL A 168 20.88 -4.09 -3.35
N THR A 169 21.03 -5.07 -2.48
CA THR A 169 21.46 -6.43 -2.80
C THR A 169 20.39 -7.48 -2.53
N MET A 170 19.30 -7.06 -1.90
CA MET A 170 18.14 -7.94 -1.68
C MET A 170 17.36 -8.18 -2.98
N HIS A 171 16.57 -9.24 -3.01
CA HIS A 171 15.62 -9.50 -4.10
C HIS A 171 14.58 -8.39 -4.13
N VAL A 172 14.37 -7.79 -5.29
CA VAL A 172 13.38 -6.69 -5.45
C VAL A 172 12.17 -7.10 -6.28
N THR A 173 12.07 -8.34 -6.71
CA THR A 173 10.96 -8.85 -7.53
C THR A 173 9.61 -8.63 -6.87
N ASP A 174 9.47 -8.92 -5.57
CA ASP A 174 8.23 -8.72 -4.83
C ASP A 174 7.91 -7.22 -4.65
N LEU A 175 8.94 -6.38 -4.47
CA LEU A 175 8.77 -4.92 -4.40
C LEU A 175 8.31 -4.35 -5.75
N ILE A 176 8.83 -4.86 -6.88
CA ILE A 176 8.40 -4.47 -8.22
C ILE A 176 6.96 -4.91 -8.45
N ALA A 177 6.61 -6.14 -8.08
CA ALA A 177 5.26 -6.67 -8.27
C ALA A 177 4.22 -5.89 -7.47
N VAL A 178 4.48 -5.60 -6.19
CA VAL A 178 3.56 -4.83 -5.37
C VAL A 178 3.48 -3.37 -5.80
N LEU A 179 4.60 -2.79 -6.29
CA LEU A 179 4.62 -1.44 -6.86
C LEU A 179 3.78 -1.36 -8.13
N GLU A 180 3.91 -2.34 -9.04
CA GLU A 180 3.06 -2.42 -10.24
C GLU A 180 1.58 -2.45 -9.88
N LYS A 181 1.21 -3.30 -8.92
CA LYS A 181 -0.17 -3.40 -8.42
C LYS A 181 -0.64 -2.06 -7.82
N ALA A 182 0.21 -1.38 -7.03
CA ALA A 182 -0.11 -0.08 -6.44
C ALA A 182 -0.28 1.02 -7.48
N VAL A 183 0.59 1.07 -8.50
CA VAL A 183 0.48 2.03 -9.62
C VAL A 183 -0.81 1.80 -10.42
N ASN A 184 -1.15 0.53 -10.71
CA ASN A 184 -2.37 0.17 -11.42
C ASN A 184 -3.65 0.53 -10.62
N ASN A 185 -3.58 0.51 -9.29
CA ASN A 185 -4.67 0.88 -8.40
C ASN A 185 -4.75 2.39 -8.13
N ALA A 186 -3.83 3.20 -8.67
CA ALA A 186 -3.73 4.62 -8.32
C ALA A 186 -4.94 5.43 -8.81
N GLN A 187 -5.52 6.21 -7.89
CA GLN A 187 -6.74 7.00 -8.09
C GLN A 187 -6.52 8.47 -7.73
N SER A 188 -7.28 9.36 -8.38
CA SER A 188 -7.31 10.80 -8.09
C SER A 188 -8.11 11.05 -6.81
N LEU A 189 -7.43 11.05 -5.67
CA LEU A 189 -8.04 11.21 -4.35
C LEU A 189 -7.81 12.59 -3.74
N GLY A 190 -7.05 13.46 -4.41
CA GLY A 190 -6.78 14.82 -3.96
C GLY A 190 -5.33 15.12 -3.60
N ALA A 191 -4.42 14.15 -3.78
CA ALA A 191 -2.98 14.35 -3.60
C ALA A 191 -2.44 15.39 -4.58
N LYS A 192 -1.50 16.23 -4.14
CA LYS A 192 -0.90 17.30 -4.92
C LYS A 192 0.62 17.18 -4.99
N SER A 193 1.20 17.82 -5.97
CA SER A 193 2.66 17.95 -6.03
C SER A 193 3.17 18.66 -4.79
N GLY A 194 4.22 18.09 -4.16
CA GLY A 194 4.79 18.59 -2.91
C GLY A 194 4.18 17.97 -1.64
N ASP A 195 3.08 17.22 -1.75
CA ASP A 195 2.55 16.48 -0.60
C ASP A 195 3.50 15.36 -0.18
N LYS A 196 3.58 15.12 1.12
CA LYS A 196 4.33 14.02 1.71
C LYS A 196 3.50 12.75 1.70
N LEU A 197 4.09 11.63 1.30
CA LEU A 197 3.45 10.31 1.30
C LEU A 197 3.78 9.55 2.57
N GLY A 198 2.76 9.05 3.28
CA GLY A 198 2.90 8.21 4.46
C GLY A 198 2.18 6.87 4.32
N LEU A 199 2.81 5.82 4.82
CA LEU A 199 2.27 4.46 4.93
C LEU A 199 2.26 4.04 6.39
N GLY A 200 1.11 3.57 6.87
CA GLY A 200 0.92 2.97 8.19
C GLY A 200 0.41 1.55 8.06
N ILE A 201 0.92 0.65 8.91
CA ILE A 201 0.51 -0.75 9.00
C ILE A 201 0.45 -1.13 10.48
N VAL A 202 -0.63 -1.76 10.89
CA VAL A 202 -0.75 -2.46 12.18
C VAL A 202 -1.22 -3.88 11.90
N THR A 203 -0.51 -4.87 12.44
CA THR A 203 -0.84 -6.28 12.29
C THR A 203 -0.95 -6.94 13.65
N THR A 204 -2.07 -7.61 13.93
CA THR A 204 -2.30 -8.40 15.15
C THR A 204 -2.47 -9.88 14.84
N THR A 205 -2.21 -10.70 15.83
CA THR A 205 -2.37 -12.17 15.76
C THR A 205 -3.37 -12.70 16.81
N ASP A 206 -4.04 -11.81 17.51
CA ASP A 206 -4.91 -12.09 18.67
C ASP A 206 -6.14 -12.97 18.37
N LYS A 207 -6.51 -13.10 17.10
CA LYS A 207 -7.60 -13.99 16.65
C LYS A 207 -7.15 -15.39 16.31
N SER A 208 -5.86 -15.69 16.47
CA SER A 208 -5.34 -17.04 16.31
C SER A 208 -5.86 -17.96 17.42
N ALA A 209 -6.09 -19.24 17.09
CA ALA A 209 -6.65 -20.22 18.01
C ALA A 209 -6.08 -21.61 17.77
N ASP A 210 -5.97 -22.37 18.84
CA ASP A 210 -5.57 -23.78 18.83
C ASP A 210 -6.52 -24.64 18.02
N ALA A 211 -6.01 -25.73 17.48
CA ALA A 211 -6.83 -26.82 16.96
C ALA A 211 -7.47 -27.63 18.11
N THR A 212 -8.66 -28.18 17.80
CA THR A 212 -9.36 -29.15 18.65
C THR A 212 -9.65 -30.42 17.84
N ALA A 213 -10.18 -31.46 18.48
CA ALA A 213 -10.55 -32.69 17.79
C ALA A 213 -11.56 -32.44 16.64
N ASP A 214 -12.45 -31.45 16.80
CA ASP A 214 -13.58 -31.18 15.92
C ASP A 214 -13.41 -29.92 15.06
N LYS A 215 -12.33 -29.14 15.27
CA LYS A 215 -12.12 -27.87 14.60
C LYS A 215 -10.65 -27.58 14.38
N ASP A 216 -10.31 -27.18 13.15
CA ASP A 216 -8.98 -26.69 12.83
C ASP A 216 -8.61 -25.48 13.68
N GLY A 217 -7.34 -25.43 14.07
CA GLY A 217 -6.70 -24.22 14.57
C GLY A 217 -6.51 -23.19 13.45
N VAL A 218 -6.33 -21.95 13.84
CA VAL A 218 -6.13 -20.84 12.92
C VAL A 218 -4.95 -20.01 13.40
N ALA A 219 -3.94 -19.86 12.57
CA ALA A 219 -2.94 -18.81 12.68
C ALA A 219 -3.36 -17.65 11.81
N GLN A 220 -3.76 -16.54 12.41
CA GLN A 220 -4.30 -15.38 11.69
C GLN A 220 -3.36 -14.18 11.81
N ALA A 221 -3.06 -13.55 10.68
CA ALA A 221 -2.54 -12.19 10.63
C ALA A 221 -3.66 -11.24 10.17
N TYR A 222 -4.13 -10.41 11.09
CA TYR A 222 -5.07 -9.34 10.77
C TYR A 222 -4.29 -8.03 10.64
N SER A 223 -4.25 -7.48 9.43
CA SER A 223 -3.51 -6.25 9.13
C SER A 223 -4.45 -5.15 8.68
N THR A 224 -4.30 -3.97 9.27
CA THR A 224 -4.93 -2.73 8.82
C THR A 224 -3.86 -1.84 8.20
N TYR A 225 -4.17 -1.27 7.04
CA TYR A 225 -3.27 -0.45 6.24
C TYR A 225 -3.87 0.93 6.02
N THR A 226 -3.03 1.94 6.03
CA THR A 226 -3.43 3.29 5.64
C THR A 226 -2.33 3.95 4.83
N VAL A 227 -2.72 4.57 3.73
CA VAL A 227 -1.89 5.48 2.94
C VAL A 227 -2.49 6.87 3.05
N VAL A 228 -1.66 7.84 3.36
CA VAL A 228 -2.05 9.25 3.34
C VAL A 228 -1.08 10.07 2.50
N THR A 229 -1.59 11.14 1.90
CA THR A 229 -0.75 12.26 1.51
C THR A 229 -1.08 13.44 2.42
N VAL A 230 -0.04 14.17 2.84
CA VAL A 230 -0.14 15.29 3.78
C VAL A 230 0.45 16.53 3.14
N GLY A 231 -0.37 17.57 3.04
CA GLY A 231 0.01 18.86 2.50
C GLY A 231 0.96 19.65 3.43
N ALA A 232 1.50 20.74 2.93
CA ALA A 232 2.40 21.62 3.70
C ALA A 232 1.73 22.24 4.94
N ASP A 233 0.40 22.32 4.94
CA ASP A 233 -0.42 22.79 6.07
C ASP A 233 -0.71 21.70 7.13
N GLY A 234 -0.14 20.50 6.97
CA GLY A 234 -0.33 19.36 7.85
C GLY A 234 -1.68 18.66 7.70
N LYS A 235 -2.46 18.98 6.69
CA LYS A 235 -3.75 18.35 6.42
C LYS A 235 -3.62 17.18 5.46
N ILE A 236 -4.46 16.17 5.69
CA ILE A 236 -4.58 15.01 4.82
C ILE A 236 -5.21 15.45 3.49
N THR A 237 -4.52 15.26 2.40
CA THR A 237 -4.98 15.59 1.03
C THR A 237 -5.57 14.39 0.31
N SER A 238 -5.03 13.18 0.56
CA SER A 238 -5.63 11.92 0.13
C SER A 238 -5.50 10.85 1.21
N CYS A 239 -6.41 9.88 1.20
CA CYS A 239 -6.40 8.77 2.13
C CYS A 239 -6.93 7.50 1.46
N ILE A 240 -6.26 6.37 1.72
CA ILE A 240 -6.72 5.01 1.39
C ILE A 240 -6.64 4.19 2.68
N ILE A 241 -7.71 3.47 3.02
CA ILE A 241 -7.75 2.53 4.13
C ILE A 241 -8.11 1.15 3.57
N ASP A 242 -7.37 0.13 3.98
CA ASP A 242 -7.63 -1.25 3.64
C ASP A 242 -7.31 -2.17 4.81
N ALA A 243 -7.73 -3.43 4.73
CA ALA A 243 -7.35 -4.45 5.70
C ALA A 243 -7.26 -5.81 5.03
N SER A 244 -6.43 -6.69 5.57
CA SER A 244 -6.40 -8.10 5.21
C SER A 244 -6.59 -8.97 6.43
N GLN A 245 -7.23 -10.11 6.22
CA GLN A 245 -7.38 -11.17 7.19
C GLN A 245 -6.84 -12.45 6.55
N SER A 246 -5.61 -12.78 6.88
CA SER A 246 -4.88 -13.89 6.26
C SER A 246 -4.74 -15.03 7.25
N ASP A 247 -5.27 -16.19 6.89
CA ASP A 247 -5.35 -17.36 7.76
C ASP A 247 -4.51 -18.51 7.21
N VAL A 248 -3.76 -19.17 8.09
CA VAL A 248 -3.22 -20.50 7.86
C VAL A 248 -3.87 -21.44 8.87
N LYS A 249 -4.64 -22.42 8.39
CA LYS A 249 -5.34 -23.40 9.20
C LYS A 249 -4.50 -24.67 9.36
N PHE A 250 -4.61 -25.32 10.52
CA PHE A 250 -3.93 -26.56 10.84
C PHE A 250 -4.81 -27.42 11.75
N ASN A 251 -4.71 -28.74 11.63
CA ASN A 251 -5.53 -29.65 12.42
C ASN A 251 -4.86 -30.06 13.74
N ALA A 252 -5.57 -30.84 14.55
CA ALA A 252 -5.09 -31.38 15.84
C ALA A 252 -3.96 -32.42 15.73
N SER A 253 -3.51 -32.75 14.52
CA SER A 253 -2.31 -33.56 14.25
C SER A 253 -1.16 -32.71 13.68
N GLY A 254 -1.21 -31.39 13.84
CA GLY A 254 -0.16 -30.46 13.40
C GLY A 254 0.02 -30.39 11.88
N LYS A 255 -1.00 -30.78 11.10
CA LYS A 255 -0.97 -30.67 9.64
C LYS A 255 -1.70 -29.44 9.16
N ILE A 256 -1.08 -28.69 8.25
CA ILE A 256 -1.70 -27.55 7.59
C ILE A 256 -2.82 -28.03 6.68
N THR A 257 -3.99 -27.42 6.81
CA THR A 257 -5.20 -27.72 6.01
C THR A 257 -5.51 -26.62 5.00
N THR A 258 -4.85 -25.45 5.08
CA THR A 258 -4.92 -24.41 4.06
C THR A 258 -4.21 -24.87 2.79
N ASP A 259 -4.84 -24.66 1.62
CA ASP A 259 -4.15 -24.81 0.33
C ASP A 259 -3.11 -23.70 0.18
N LEU A 260 -1.83 -24.06 0.40
CA LEU A 260 -0.72 -23.12 0.34
C LEU A 260 -0.38 -22.70 -1.12
N GLN A 261 -0.87 -23.40 -2.13
CA GLN A 261 -0.63 -23.11 -3.54
C GLN A 261 -1.64 -22.10 -4.11
N ASN A 262 -2.89 -22.16 -3.61
CA ASN A 262 -3.98 -21.29 -4.06
C ASN A 262 -4.70 -20.64 -2.87
N PRO A 263 -3.99 -19.93 -2.01
CA PRO A 263 -4.61 -19.31 -0.85
C PRO A 263 -5.44 -18.09 -1.29
N ASN A 264 -6.61 -17.90 -0.68
CA ASN A 264 -7.39 -16.68 -0.88
C ASN A 264 -6.87 -15.60 0.08
N LEU A 265 -5.99 -14.74 -0.41
CA LEU A 265 -5.29 -13.72 0.38
C LEU A 265 -5.62 -12.29 -0.09
N GLN A 266 -6.85 -12.08 -0.55
CA GLN A 266 -7.33 -10.76 -0.97
C GLN A 266 -7.53 -9.84 0.23
N THR A 267 -7.27 -8.53 0.04
CA THR A 267 -7.66 -7.51 1.01
C THR A 267 -9.17 -7.30 1.00
N LYS A 268 -9.70 -6.60 2.01
CA LYS A 268 -11.14 -6.31 2.08
C LYS A 268 -11.61 -5.39 0.95
N ASN A 269 -10.76 -4.46 0.50
CA ASN A 269 -11.07 -3.66 -0.69
C ASN A 269 -11.12 -4.51 -1.97
N GLU A 270 -10.23 -5.49 -2.10
CA GLU A 270 -10.22 -6.43 -3.25
C GLU A 270 -11.39 -7.42 -3.22
N LEU A 271 -11.82 -7.83 -2.04
CA LEU A 271 -13.00 -8.67 -1.86
C LEU A 271 -14.28 -7.91 -2.24
N GLY A 272 -14.37 -6.62 -1.90
CA GLY A 272 -15.58 -5.83 -2.15
C GLY A 272 -16.83 -6.55 -1.62
N ASP A 273 -17.84 -6.74 -2.48
CA ASP A 273 -19.09 -7.42 -2.12
C ASP A 273 -18.90 -8.89 -1.67
N LYS A 274 -17.78 -9.53 -2.01
CA LYS A 274 -17.47 -10.89 -1.57
C LYS A 274 -17.10 -10.99 -0.10
N TYR A 275 -16.80 -9.85 0.57
CA TYR A 275 -16.61 -9.81 2.01
C TYR A 275 -17.91 -10.06 2.77
N ASP A 276 -19.05 -9.82 2.13
CA ASP A 276 -20.43 -10.16 2.54
C ASP A 276 -20.85 -9.56 3.90
N MET A 277 -20.40 -8.32 4.18
CA MET A 277 -20.79 -7.59 5.38
C MET A 277 -22.11 -6.82 5.23
N ARG A 278 -22.56 -6.57 4.00
CA ARG A 278 -23.73 -5.72 3.67
C ARG A 278 -24.97 -6.09 4.47
N LYS A 279 -25.24 -7.39 4.63
CA LYS A 279 -26.43 -7.90 5.37
C LYS A 279 -26.33 -7.64 6.88
N ALA A 280 -25.13 -7.66 7.43
CA ALA A 280 -24.88 -7.41 8.85
C ALA A 280 -24.72 -5.90 9.15
N SER A 281 -24.55 -5.08 8.12
CA SER A 281 -24.41 -3.63 8.25
C SER A 281 -25.76 -2.96 8.44
N GLY A 282 -25.96 -2.21 9.54
CA GLY A 282 -27.18 -1.45 9.80
C GLY A 282 -27.52 -0.38 8.76
N ILE A 283 -26.55 -0.05 7.88
CA ILE A 283 -26.71 0.95 6.80
C ILE A 283 -26.61 0.30 5.40
N GLY A 284 -26.60 -1.04 5.32
CA GLY A 284 -26.55 -1.78 4.05
C GLY A 284 -25.30 -1.55 3.20
N LYS A 285 -24.15 -1.20 3.82
CA LYS A 285 -22.89 -0.96 3.13
C LYS A 285 -21.85 -2.02 3.46
N GLU A 286 -21.03 -2.36 2.46
CA GLU A 286 -19.86 -3.22 2.62
C GLU A 286 -18.75 -2.53 3.42
N TRP A 287 -17.76 -3.32 3.87
CA TRP A 287 -16.63 -2.82 4.64
C TRP A 287 -15.82 -1.78 3.85
N ASN A 288 -15.51 -2.08 2.59
CA ASN A 288 -14.74 -1.18 1.71
C ASN A 288 -15.48 0.13 1.43
N GLU A 289 -16.81 0.11 1.33
CA GLU A 289 -17.61 1.32 1.16
C GLU A 289 -17.55 2.20 2.42
N GLN A 290 -17.57 1.60 3.61
CA GLN A 290 -17.47 2.32 4.88
C GLN A 290 -16.03 2.83 5.12
N ALA A 291 -15.02 2.03 4.80
CA ALA A 291 -13.61 2.46 4.86
C ALA A 291 -13.34 3.64 3.91
N ALA A 292 -13.88 3.60 2.69
CA ALA A 292 -13.78 4.70 1.74
C ALA A 292 -14.52 5.97 2.23
N ALA A 293 -15.67 5.82 2.87
CA ALA A 293 -16.41 6.94 3.47
C ALA A 293 -15.61 7.59 4.62
N PHE A 294 -14.98 6.78 5.49
CA PHE A 294 -14.10 7.30 6.54
C PHE A 294 -12.86 7.97 5.95
N ALA A 295 -12.22 7.38 4.94
CA ALA A 295 -11.09 7.97 4.23
C ALA A 295 -11.45 9.33 3.60
N ALA A 296 -12.65 9.45 3.04
CA ALA A 296 -13.16 10.72 2.51
C ALA A 296 -13.41 11.76 3.62
N TYR A 297 -13.94 11.33 4.78
CA TYR A 297 -14.23 12.22 5.91
C TYR A 297 -12.97 12.82 6.53
N VAL A 298 -11.86 12.10 6.56
CA VAL A 298 -10.60 12.59 7.16
C VAL A 298 -9.83 13.54 6.25
N LYS A 299 -10.17 13.64 4.97
CA LYS A 299 -9.56 14.61 4.04
C LYS A 299 -9.81 16.04 4.49
N GLY A 300 -8.79 16.89 4.38
CA GLY A 300 -8.81 18.27 4.83
C GLY A 300 -8.64 18.45 6.35
N LYS A 301 -8.55 17.35 7.12
CA LYS A 301 -8.29 17.35 8.55
C LYS A 301 -6.80 17.13 8.83
N THR A 302 -6.32 17.67 9.93
CA THR A 302 -5.04 17.29 10.54
C THR A 302 -5.20 15.99 11.31
N ILE A 303 -4.09 15.29 11.59
CA ILE A 303 -4.16 14.06 12.40
C ILE A 303 -4.68 14.33 13.82
N SER A 304 -4.45 15.50 14.38
CA SER A 304 -4.99 15.90 15.68
C SER A 304 -6.53 15.97 15.64
N GLU A 305 -7.10 16.53 14.57
CA GLU A 305 -8.56 16.57 14.38
C GLU A 305 -9.15 15.17 14.17
N VAL A 306 -8.43 14.28 13.45
CA VAL A 306 -8.85 12.88 13.29
C VAL A 306 -8.87 12.14 14.62
N LYS A 307 -7.88 12.34 15.47
CA LYS A 307 -7.83 11.76 16.83
C LYS A 307 -8.92 12.31 17.75
N GLY A 308 -9.43 13.50 17.47
CA GLY A 308 -10.54 14.13 18.19
C GLY A 308 -11.94 13.69 17.74
N ILE A 309 -12.06 12.79 16.77
CA ILE A 309 -13.37 12.27 16.33
C ILE A 309 -14.05 11.56 17.51
N SER A 310 -15.29 11.97 17.80
CA SER A 310 -16.08 11.35 18.86
C SER A 310 -16.47 9.93 18.50
N LEU A 311 -16.15 8.98 19.38
CA LEU A 311 -16.51 7.58 19.24
C LEU A 311 -17.40 7.15 20.40
N ASN A 312 -18.28 6.17 20.16
CA ASN A 312 -19.03 5.49 21.21
C ASN A 312 -18.16 4.44 21.93
N GLU A 313 -18.71 3.75 22.93
CA GLU A 313 -18.03 2.73 23.72
C GLU A 313 -17.50 1.55 22.86
N GLU A 314 -18.11 1.32 21.70
CA GLU A 314 -17.69 0.29 20.74
C GLU A 314 -16.66 0.78 19.71
N GLY A 315 -16.11 1.99 19.86
CA GLY A 315 -15.13 2.54 18.90
C GLY A 315 -15.71 2.90 17.53
N ARG A 316 -17.04 3.12 17.45
CA ARG A 316 -17.74 3.55 16.23
C ARG A 316 -17.98 5.06 16.27
N PRO A 317 -18.07 5.75 15.10
CA PRO A 317 -18.42 7.16 15.07
C PRO A 317 -19.70 7.48 15.85
N ALA A 318 -19.63 8.48 16.73
CA ALA A 318 -20.78 8.95 17.52
C ALA A 318 -21.49 10.14 16.84
N GLU A 319 -20.80 10.89 15.97
CA GLU A 319 -21.37 12.01 15.24
C GLU A 319 -22.32 11.53 14.14
N ALA A 320 -23.55 12.05 14.11
CA ALA A 320 -24.61 11.58 13.21
C ALA A 320 -24.22 11.63 11.72
N GLU A 321 -23.47 12.66 11.31
CA GLU A 321 -23.01 12.81 9.93
C GLU A 321 -22.13 11.61 9.50
N LEU A 322 -21.09 11.32 10.28
CA LEU A 322 -20.18 10.21 9.98
C LEU A 322 -20.85 8.85 10.21
N ALA A 323 -21.64 8.70 11.28
CA ALA A 323 -22.37 7.48 11.62
C ALA A 323 -23.38 7.06 10.53
N SER A 324 -23.90 8.00 9.73
CA SER A 324 -24.78 7.72 8.60
C SER A 324 -24.10 6.94 7.47
N SER A 325 -22.77 6.95 7.41
CA SER A 325 -21.97 6.32 6.37
C SER A 325 -20.94 5.32 6.89
N VAL A 326 -20.64 5.33 8.20
CA VAL A 326 -19.65 4.47 8.84
C VAL A 326 -20.18 3.98 10.18
N THR A 327 -20.47 2.68 10.27
CA THR A 327 -20.98 2.00 11.49
C THR A 327 -20.03 0.92 12.02
N ILE A 328 -18.89 0.73 11.36
CA ILE A 328 -17.82 -0.18 11.81
C ILE A 328 -16.92 0.50 12.85
N HIS A 329 -16.15 -0.30 13.57
CA HIS A 329 -15.10 0.21 14.46
C HIS A 329 -14.06 0.98 13.63
N VAL A 330 -13.69 2.16 14.08
CA VAL A 330 -12.71 3.03 13.40
C VAL A 330 -11.49 3.35 14.27
N THR A 331 -11.42 2.80 15.47
CA THR A 331 -10.27 2.99 16.39
C THR A 331 -8.98 2.58 15.71
N ASP A 332 -8.96 1.39 15.07
CA ASP A 332 -7.79 0.90 14.34
C ASP A 332 -7.45 1.79 13.14
N PHE A 333 -8.47 2.34 12.45
CA PHE A 333 -8.25 3.28 11.35
C PHE A 333 -7.54 4.54 11.83
N ILE A 334 -7.97 5.10 12.97
CA ILE A 334 -7.36 6.29 13.56
C ILE A 334 -5.92 6.00 13.97
N THR A 335 -5.66 4.85 14.60
CA THR A 335 -4.31 4.41 15.01
C THR A 335 -3.38 4.29 13.81
N VAL A 336 -3.82 3.62 12.74
CA VAL A 336 -3.00 3.41 11.54
C VAL A 336 -2.84 4.70 10.74
N LEU A 337 -3.85 5.60 10.75
CA LEU A 337 -3.75 6.96 10.19
C LEU A 337 -2.69 7.80 10.90
N GLU A 338 -2.65 7.76 12.24
CA GLU A 338 -1.61 8.44 13.02
C GLU A 338 -0.22 7.94 12.62
N LYS A 339 -0.05 6.61 12.55
CA LYS A 339 1.20 5.97 12.13
C LYS A 339 1.61 6.37 10.70
N ALA A 340 0.65 6.35 9.76
CA ALA A 340 0.89 6.80 8.39
C ALA A 340 1.32 8.27 8.33
N SER A 341 0.65 9.14 9.09
CA SER A 341 0.99 10.57 9.14
C SER A 341 2.36 10.84 9.73
N GLN A 342 2.78 10.07 10.75
CA GLN A 342 4.13 10.15 11.32
C GLN A 342 5.21 9.70 10.34
N ASN A 343 4.91 8.74 9.47
CA ASN A 343 5.79 8.20 8.45
C ASN A 343 5.82 9.05 7.17
N ALA A 344 5.02 10.12 7.06
CA ALA A 344 4.93 10.96 5.86
C ALA A 344 6.23 11.74 5.60
N LYS A 345 6.86 11.48 4.45
CA LYS A 345 8.17 12.07 4.05
C LYS A 345 8.20 12.42 2.55
#